data_4467f12c3dc613e12ff8e12dabbc2437
#
_entry.id   4467f12c3dc613e12ff8e12dabbc2437
#
_cell.length_a   1.000
_cell.length_b   1.000
_cell.length_c   1.000
_cell.angle_alpha   90.00
_cell.angle_beta   90.00
_cell.angle_gamma   90.00
#
_symmetry.space_group_name_H-M   'P 1'
#
loop_
_entity.id
_entity.type
_entity.pdbx_description
1 polymer ?
#
loop_
_entity_poly.entity_id
_entity_poly.type
_entity_poly.pdbx_seq_one_letter_code
_entity_poly.pdbx_strand_id
1 'polypeptide(L)'
;MIEGGSEMYRVEDTMLRIARNAGIEDPRVFATPTCVFMSLDGGDLSQMKQIRDRNINLELVDRVNNLSRKFAAKKINLQELRQQIIQVANAPSFPMWMQVVGAAVLSATLMVLFLDDYDWIDFPGAALVGAVGFWAYCEFKKYTKIRFLSELVAAMVMGL
;
A
#
# COMPACT_ATOMS: atom_id res chain seq x y z
N MET A 1 3.84 -4.19 5.09
CA MET A 1 4.14 -2.76 5.30
C MET A 1 4.97 -2.17 4.16
N ILE A 2 6.15 -2.70 3.81
CA ILE A 2 6.98 -2.16 2.71
C ILE A 2 6.22 -2.22 1.38
N GLU A 3 5.59 -3.33 1.06
CA GLU A 3 4.72 -3.49 -0.11
C GLU A 3 3.53 -2.53 -0.10
N GLY A 4 3.15 -2.00 1.06
CA GLY A 4 2.10 -0.98 1.22
C GLY A 4 2.61 0.46 1.23
N GLY A 5 3.89 0.71 0.92
CA GLY A 5 4.45 2.06 0.82
C GLY A 5 4.90 2.68 2.14
N SER A 6 5.08 1.88 3.18
CA SER A 6 5.64 2.39 4.45
C SER A 6 7.11 2.78 4.29
N GLU A 7 7.53 3.80 5.03
CA GLU A 7 8.93 4.21 5.14
C GLU A 7 9.77 3.11 5.82
N MET A 8 11.01 2.92 5.38
CA MET A 8 11.87 1.81 5.81
C MET A 8 12.10 1.82 7.32
N TYR A 9 12.40 2.99 7.91
CA TYR A 9 12.63 3.11 9.35
C TYR A 9 11.40 2.74 10.20
N ARG A 10 10.18 3.00 9.69
CA ARG A 10 8.93 2.59 10.36
C ARG A 10 8.73 1.08 10.33
N VAL A 11 9.16 0.44 9.25
CA VAL A 11 9.12 -1.01 9.16
C VAL A 11 10.09 -1.64 10.15
N GLU A 12 11.32 -1.13 10.19
CA GLU A 12 12.34 -1.58 11.15
C GLU A 12 11.87 -1.41 12.59
N ASP A 13 11.37 -0.22 12.96
CA ASP A 13 10.84 0.04 14.31
C ASP A 13 9.69 -0.90 14.66
N THR A 14 8.75 -1.12 13.74
CA THR A 14 7.62 -2.00 13.97
C THR A 14 8.06 -3.46 14.16
N MET A 15 9.00 -3.94 13.34
CA MET A 15 9.53 -5.30 13.45
C MET A 15 10.34 -5.49 14.73
N LEU A 16 11.20 -4.53 15.08
CA LEU A 16 11.97 -4.55 16.32
C LEU A 16 11.05 -4.54 17.55
N ARG A 17 10.00 -3.73 17.53
CA ARG A 17 9.00 -3.66 18.59
C ARG A 17 8.28 -4.99 18.78
N ILE A 18 7.85 -5.63 17.70
CA ILE A 18 7.20 -6.94 17.75
C ILE A 18 8.17 -7.99 18.31
N ALA A 19 9.42 -8.03 17.83
CA ALA A 19 10.42 -9.00 18.26
C ALA A 19 10.75 -8.87 19.75
N ARG A 20 11.01 -7.64 20.23
CA ARG A 20 11.27 -7.38 21.66
C ARG A 20 10.09 -7.76 22.55
N ASN A 21 8.87 -7.44 22.14
CA ASN A 21 7.67 -7.83 22.89
C ASN A 21 7.36 -9.33 22.80
N ALA A 22 7.93 -10.05 21.85
CA ALA A 22 7.90 -11.50 21.77
C ALA A 22 8.96 -12.19 22.64
N GLY A 23 9.83 -11.41 23.32
CA GLY A 23 10.83 -11.95 24.24
C GLY A 23 12.21 -12.14 23.62
N ILE A 24 12.48 -11.57 22.45
CA ILE A 24 13.80 -11.64 21.79
C ILE A 24 14.65 -10.48 22.32
N GLU A 25 15.83 -10.79 22.88
CA GLU A 25 16.67 -9.80 23.56
C GLU A 25 17.44 -8.89 22.59
N ASP A 26 18.04 -9.44 21.53
CA ASP A 26 18.83 -8.68 20.53
C ASP A 26 18.33 -8.91 19.09
N PRO A 27 17.10 -8.51 18.76
CA PRO A 27 16.64 -8.58 17.38
C PRO A 27 17.31 -7.51 16.53
N ARG A 28 17.77 -7.89 15.33
CA ARG A 28 18.35 -6.98 14.34
C ARG A 28 17.50 -7.00 13.09
N VAL A 29 17.12 -5.84 12.62
CA VAL A 29 16.33 -5.67 11.39
C VAL A 29 17.00 -4.66 10.50
N PHE A 30 17.09 -4.96 9.23
CA PHE A 30 17.55 -4.06 8.20
C PHE A 30 16.59 -4.12 7.01
N ALA A 31 15.98 -3.01 6.69
CA ALA A 31 15.00 -2.91 5.62
C ALA A 31 15.52 -2.04 4.47
N THR A 32 15.43 -2.58 3.27
CA THR A 32 15.69 -1.87 2.01
C THR A 32 14.42 -1.86 1.16
N PRO A 33 14.35 -1.05 0.10
CA PRO A 33 13.21 -1.08 -0.81
C PRO A 33 12.95 -2.43 -1.49
N THR A 34 13.96 -3.30 -1.58
CA THR A 34 13.93 -4.56 -2.31
C THR A 34 13.97 -5.80 -1.44
N CYS A 35 14.42 -5.67 -0.18
CA CYS A 35 14.49 -6.80 0.73
C CYS A 35 14.44 -6.36 2.21
N VAL A 36 14.07 -7.31 3.06
CA VAL A 36 14.16 -7.17 4.51
C VAL A 36 15.01 -8.30 5.05
N PHE A 37 15.95 -7.95 5.90
CA PHE A 37 16.75 -8.88 6.69
C PHE A 37 16.30 -8.79 8.14
N MET A 38 16.13 -9.93 8.77
CA MET A 38 15.83 -10.02 10.19
C MET A 38 16.69 -11.11 10.81
N SER A 39 17.40 -10.77 11.87
CA SER A 39 18.14 -11.72 12.68
C SER A 39 17.57 -11.73 14.09
N LEU A 40 17.44 -12.93 14.65
CA LEU A 40 16.99 -13.19 16.01
C LEU A 40 18.18 -13.73 16.81
N ASP A 41 18.30 -13.34 18.07
CA ASP A 41 19.29 -13.85 19.01
C ASP A 41 20.74 -13.92 18.47
N GLY A 42 21.36 -12.76 18.29
CA GLY A 42 22.80 -12.66 18.00
C GLY A 42 23.25 -13.15 16.62
N GLY A 43 22.36 -13.63 15.75
CA GLY A 43 22.67 -14.00 14.37
C GLY A 43 22.43 -15.47 14.00
N ASP A 44 22.16 -16.35 14.95
CA ASP A 44 21.97 -17.78 14.70
C ASP A 44 20.71 -18.07 13.86
N LEU A 45 19.69 -17.21 13.96
CA LEU A 45 18.47 -17.31 13.17
C LEU A 45 18.28 -16.03 12.33
N SER A 46 18.75 -16.05 11.10
CA SER A 46 18.55 -14.95 10.17
C SER A 46 17.62 -15.33 9.02
N GLN A 47 16.72 -14.43 8.66
CA GLN A 47 15.82 -14.58 7.53
C GLN A 47 15.90 -13.36 6.61
N MET A 48 15.85 -13.62 5.31
CA MET A 48 15.74 -12.61 4.28
C MET A 48 14.44 -12.79 3.50
N LYS A 49 13.72 -11.71 3.30
CA LYS A 49 12.52 -11.68 2.45
C LYS A 49 12.68 -10.67 1.34
N GLN A 50 12.63 -11.14 0.10
CA GLN A 50 12.61 -10.28 -1.08
C GLN A 50 11.24 -9.61 -1.23
N ILE A 51 11.24 -8.32 -1.55
CA ILE A 51 10.08 -7.51 -1.86
C ILE A 51 9.98 -7.42 -3.38
N ARG A 52 8.90 -7.94 -3.95
CA ARG A 52 8.71 -7.99 -5.41
C ARG A 52 7.79 -6.89 -5.91
N ASP A 53 6.74 -6.62 -5.16
CA ASP A 53 5.73 -5.64 -5.52
C ASP A 53 5.72 -4.50 -4.51
N ARG A 54 5.61 -3.27 -5.00
CA ARG A 54 5.41 -2.08 -4.17
C ARG A 54 4.17 -1.36 -4.66
N ASN A 55 3.25 -1.19 -3.75
CA ASN A 55 2.04 -0.43 -3.99
C ASN A 55 1.85 0.57 -2.84
N ILE A 56 0.94 1.50 -2.98
CA ILE A 56 0.57 2.40 -1.89
C ILE A 56 -0.74 1.88 -1.29
N ASN A 57 -0.66 1.36 -0.06
CA ASN A 57 -1.81 0.91 0.72
C ASN A 57 -1.64 1.33 2.18
N LEU A 58 -1.98 2.58 2.46
CA LEU A 58 -1.82 3.18 3.78
C LEU A 58 -2.73 2.53 4.82
N GLU A 59 -3.88 1.99 4.41
CA GLU A 59 -4.77 1.25 5.31
C GLU A 59 -4.10 -0.01 5.85
N LEU A 60 -3.42 -0.78 4.99
CA LEU A 60 -2.64 -1.95 5.40
C LEU A 60 -1.54 -1.55 6.40
N VAL A 61 -0.85 -0.44 6.13
CA VAL A 61 0.20 0.07 7.03
C VAL A 61 -0.38 0.44 8.39
N ASP A 62 -1.51 1.16 8.42
CA ASP A 62 -2.17 1.56 9.66
C ASP A 62 -2.65 0.35 10.46
N ARG A 63 -3.32 -0.61 9.82
CA ARG A 63 -3.79 -1.85 10.47
C ARG A 63 -2.63 -2.62 11.11
N VAL A 64 -1.51 -2.80 10.42
CA VAL A 64 -0.33 -3.49 10.97
C VAL A 64 0.28 -2.71 12.13
N ASN A 65 0.37 -1.38 12.05
CA ASN A 65 0.82 -0.53 13.16
C ASN A 65 -0.08 -0.67 14.39
N ASN A 66 -1.40 -0.67 14.20
CA ASN A 66 -2.36 -0.87 15.28
C ASN A 66 -2.22 -2.24 15.95
N LEU A 67 -1.99 -3.30 15.16
CA LEU A 67 -1.73 -4.65 15.67
C LEU A 67 -0.44 -4.70 16.49
N SER A 68 0.65 -4.08 16.00
CA SER A 68 1.90 -3.96 16.73
C SER A 68 1.74 -3.27 18.08
N ARG A 69 0.95 -2.19 18.14
CA ARG A 69 0.65 -1.47 19.39
C ARG A 69 -0.20 -2.31 20.35
N LYS A 70 -1.22 -3.02 19.84
CA LYS A 70 -2.05 -3.94 20.66
C LYS A 70 -1.20 -5.05 21.27
N PHE A 71 -0.26 -5.59 20.51
CA PHE A 71 0.68 -6.60 20.99
C PHE A 71 1.63 -6.04 22.06
N ALA A 72 2.21 -4.87 21.82
CA ALA A 72 3.06 -4.19 22.79
C ALA A 72 2.31 -3.87 24.10
N ALA A 73 1.01 -3.53 24.02
CA ALA A 73 0.15 -3.32 25.16
C ALA A 73 -0.36 -4.63 25.82
N LYS A 74 0.14 -5.80 25.39
CA LYS A 74 -0.27 -7.15 25.86
C LYS A 74 -1.77 -7.42 25.75
N LYS A 75 -2.47 -6.74 24.83
CA LYS A 75 -3.92 -6.95 24.58
C LYS A 75 -4.21 -8.15 23.69
N ILE A 76 -3.22 -8.60 22.92
CA ILE A 76 -3.28 -9.78 22.06
C ILE A 76 -2.02 -10.60 22.26
N ASN A 77 -2.12 -11.93 22.09
CA ASN A 77 -0.99 -12.82 22.15
C ASN A 77 -0.28 -12.96 20.79
N LEU A 78 0.88 -13.64 20.73
CA LEU A 78 1.67 -13.81 19.51
C LEU A 78 0.91 -14.59 18.42
N GLN A 79 0.10 -15.58 18.79
CA GLN A 79 -0.69 -16.37 17.85
C GLN A 79 -1.81 -15.53 17.23
N GLU A 80 -2.50 -14.74 18.04
CA GLU A 80 -3.53 -13.79 17.59
C GLU A 80 -2.94 -12.73 16.68
N LEU A 81 -1.77 -12.17 17.04
CA LEU A 81 -1.04 -11.23 16.19
C LEU A 81 -0.76 -11.83 14.82
N ARG A 82 -0.22 -13.06 14.79
CA ARG A 82 0.08 -13.77 13.53
C ARG A 82 -1.17 -13.96 12.67
N GLN A 83 -2.26 -14.42 13.27
CA GLN A 83 -3.52 -14.63 12.55
C GLN A 83 -4.08 -13.33 11.98
N GLN A 84 -4.10 -12.26 12.79
CA GLN A 84 -4.61 -10.97 12.36
C GLN A 84 -3.72 -10.32 11.29
N ILE A 85 -2.39 -10.47 11.35
CA ILE A 85 -1.49 -10.01 10.29
C ILE A 85 -1.76 -10.76 8.98
N ILE A 86 -1.96 -12.08 9.02
CA ILE A 86 -2.30 -12.87 7.82
C ILE A 86 -3.65 -12.43 7.23
N GLN A 87 -4.64 -12.17 8.07
CA GLN A 87 -5.93 -11.67 7.63
C GLN A 87 -5.82 -10.30 6.97
N VAL A 88 -5.07 -9.39 7.57
CA VAL A 88 -4.84 -8.04 7.04
C VAL A 88 -4.05 -8.09 5.72
N ALA A 89 -3.04 -8.98 5.62
CA ALA A 89 -2.24 -9.14 4.40
C ALA A 89 -3.06 -9.69 3.23
N ASN A 90 -4.04 -10.57 3.52
CA ASN A 90 -4.92 -11.17 2.52
C ASN A 90 -6.24 -10.41 2.31
N ALA A 91 -6.46 -9.31 3.05
CA ALA A 91 -7.67 -8.52 2.89
C ALA A 91 -7.73 -7.93 1.47
N PRO A 92 -8.86 -8.07 0.76
CA PRO A 92 -9.02 -7.48 -0.56
C PRO A 92 -8.93 -5.95 -0.44
N SER A 93 -8.28 -5.33 -1.41
CA SER A 93 -8.35 -3.89 -1.61
C SER A 93 -9.80 -3.47 -1.86
N PHE A 94 -10.07 -2.16 -1.80
CA PHE A 94 -11.39 -1.63 -2.14
C PHE A 94 -11.91 -2.22 -3.46
N PRO A 95 -13.22 -2.47 -3.59
CA PRO A 95 -13.80 -2.99 -4.82
C PRO A 95 -13.55 -2.02 -5.99
N MET A 96 -13.41 -2.57 -7.19
CA MET A 96 -12.99 -1.80 -8.37
C MET A 96 -13.90 -0.60 -8.65
N TRP A 97 -15.22 -0.76 -8.49
CA TRP A 97 -16.17 0.35 -8.70
C TRP A 97 -15.88 1.54 -7.79
N MET A 98 -15.50 1.29 -6.53
CA MET A 98 -15.18 2.34 -5.57
C MET A 98 -13.88 3.06 -5.92
N GLN A 99 -12.90 2.34 -6.46
CA GLN A 99 -11.65 2.93 -6.96
C GLN A 99 -11.91 3.81 -8.18
N VAL A 100 -12.77 3.36 -9.12
CA VAL A 100 -13.17 4.13 -10.31
C VAL A 100 -13.92 5.40 -9.91
N VAL A 101 -14.88 5.31 -8.99
CA VAL A 101 -15.59 6.49 -8.47
C VAL A 101 -14.62 7.46 -7.78
N GLY A 102 -13.69 6.93 -6.98
CA GLY A 102 -12.63 7.75 -6.35
C GLY A 102 -11.77 8.48 -7.38
N ALA A 103 -11.39 7.82 -8.46
CA ALA A 103 -10.62 8.42 -9.57
C ALA A 103 -11.44 9.52 -10.30
N ALA A 104 -12.73 9.29 -10.53
CA ALA A 104 -13.62 10.26 -11.13
C ALA A 104 -13.72 11.54 -10.29
N VAL A 105 -13.99 11.37 -8.99
CA VAL A 105 -14.08 12.51 -8.05
C VAL A 105 -12.75 13.24 -7.96
N LEU A 106 -11.63 12.52 -7.87
CA LEU A 106 -10.30 13.12 -7.81
C LEU A 106 -10.00 13.93 -9.07
N SER A 107 -10.26 13.38 -10.26
CA SER A 107 -10.04 14.07 -11.54
C SER A 107 -10.85 15.37 -11.63
N ALA A 108 -12.14 15.31 -11.32
CA ALA A 108 -13.00 16.47 -11.33
C ALA A 108 -12.58 17.54 -10.31
N THR A 109 -12.19 17.12 -9.11
CA THR A 109 -11.74 18.04 -8.06
C THR A 109 -10.42 18.71 -8.42
N LEU A 110 -9.46 17.95 -8.99
CA LEU A 110 -8.19 18.51 -9.44
C LEU A 110 -8.38 19.52 -10.57
N MET A 111 -9.33 19.28 -11.49
CA MET A 111 -9.66 20.25 -12.53
C MET A 111 -10.09 21.58 -11.92
N VAL A 112 -11.02 21.56 -10.96
CA VAL A 112 -11.48 22.77 -10.27
C VAL A 112 -10.35 23.47 -9.50
N LEU A 113 -9.41 22.69 -8.93
CA LEU A 113 -8.32 23.23 -8.13
C LEU A 113 -7.23 23.92 -8.98
N PHE A 114 -6.98 23.42 -10.20
CA PHE A 114 -5.87 23.88 -11.04
C PHE A 114 -6.27 24.80 -12.18
N LEU A 115 -7.56 24.91 -12.50
CA LEU A 115 -8.07 25.84 -13.51
C LEU A 115 -8.62 27.09 -12.80
N ASP A 116 -8.04 28.24 -13.14
CA ASP A 116 -8.51 29.55 -12.62
C ASP A 116 -9.91 29.90 -13.14
N ASP A 117 -10.19 29.57 -14.40
CA ASP A 117 -11.51 29.70 -15.04
C ASP A 117 -12.06 28.29 -15.33
N TYR A 118 -13.00 27.82 -14.50
CA TYR A 118 -13.69 26.56 -14.73
C TYR A 118 -15.18 26.74 -14.97
N ASP A 119 -15.71 25.94 -15.89
CA ASP A 119 -17.15 25.87 -16.09
C ASP A 119 -17.70 24.59 -15.42
N TRP A 120 -18.85 24.71 -14.75
CA TRP A 120 -19.50 23.56 -14.12
C TRP A 120 -19.89 22.47 -15.13
N ILE A 121 -19.98 22.84 -16.42
CA ILE A 121 -20.24 21.91 -17.52
C ILE A 121 -19.04 20.95 -17.72
N ASP A 122 -17.82 21.39 -17.46
CA ASP A 122 -16.60 20.61 -17.65
C ASP A 122 -16.37 19.59 -16.50
N PHE A 123 -17.00 19.82 -15.34
CA PHE A 123 -16.87 18.94 -14.18
C PHE A 123 -17.28 17.49 -14.48
N PRO A 124 -18.46 17.20 -15.07
CA PRO A 124 -18.81 15.83 -15.47
C PRO A 124 -17.87 15.23 -16.52
N GLY A 125 -17.38 16.06 -17.45
CA GLY A 125 -16.41 15.66 -18.46
C GLY A 125 -15.11 15.16 -17.82
N ALA A 126 -14.52 15.94 -16.92
CA ALA A 126 -13.31 15.58 -16.19
C ALA A 126 -13.50 14.32 -15.32
N ALA A 127 -14.67 14.19 -14.67
CA ALA A 127 -15.01 12.99 -13.90
C ALA A 127 -15.06 11.74 -14.80
N LEU A 128 -15.67 11.84 -15.97
CA LEU A 128 -15.80 10.75 -16.92
C LEU A 128 -14.45 10.32 -17.48
N VAL A 129 -13.62 11.27 -17.88
CA VAL A 129 -12.25 11.01 -18.36
C VAL A 129 -11.42 10.31 -17.27
N GLY A 130 -11.49 10.79 -16.02
CA GLY A 130 -10.81 10.16 -14.88
C GLY A 130 -11.30 8.73 -14.61
N ALA A 131 -12.62 8.49 -14.70
CA ALA A 131 -13.20 7.16 -14.52
C ALA A 131 -12.74 6.18 -15.61
N VAL A 132 -12.85 6.59 -16.88
CA VAL A 132 -12.48 5.76 -18.04
C VAL A 132 -10.97 5.50 -18.06
N GLY A 133 -10.14 6.50 -17.83
CA GLY A 133 -8.69 6.35 -17.78
C GLY A 133 -8.25 5.40 -16.66
N PHE A 134 -8.82 5.53 -15.47
CA PHE A 134 -8.52 4.61 -14.37
C PHE A 134 -9.01 3.19 -14.63
N TRP A 135 -10.19 3.03 -15.19
CA TRP A 135 -10.70 1.72 -15.58
C TRP A 135 -9.79 1.05 -16.63
N ALA A 136 -9.40 1.78 -17.67
CA ALA A 136 -8.46 1.31 -18.69
C ALA A 136 -7.11 0.90 -18.06
N TYR A 137 -6.57 1.71 -17.15
CA TYR A 137 -5.36 1.37 -16.39
C TYR A 137 -5.51 0.03 -15.65
N CYS A 138 -6.62 -0.16 -14.93
CA CYS A 138 -6.86 -1.38 -14.17
C CYS A 138 -6.98 -2.62 -15.07
N GLU A 139 -7.66 -2.50 -16.21
CA GLU A 139 -7.78 -3.60 -17.17
C GLU A 139 -6.43 -3.94 -17.80
N PHE A 140 -5.68 -2.94 -18.26
CA PHE A 140 -4.36 -3.16 -18.85
C PHE A 140 -3.37 -3.76 -17.84
N LYS A 141 -3.41 -3.34 -16.59
CA LYS A 141 -2.58 -3.89 -15.51
C LYS A 141 -2.79 -5.40 -15.30
N LYS A 142 -3.98 -5.93 -15.59
CA LYS A 142 -4.24 -7.39 -15.50
C LYS A 142 -3.48 -8.16 -16.57
N TYR A 143 -3.32 -7.57 -17.76
CA TYR A 143 -2.66 -8.22 -18.90
C TYR A 143 -1.15 -7.98 -18.93
N THR A 144 -0.72 -6.81 -18.52
CA THR A 144 0.66 -6.38 -18.59
C THR A 144 1.27 -6.29 -17.19
N LYS A 145 2.29 -7.09 -16.89
CA LYS A 145 3.03 -7.01 -15.62
C LYS A 145 3.94 -5.76 -15.56
N ILE A 146 3.96 -4.94 -16.62
CA ILE A 146 4.82 -3.76 -16.75
C ILE A 146 3.97 -2.52 -16.41
N ARG A 147 4.23 -1.94 -15.25
CA ARG A 147 3.50 -0.77 -14.73
C ARG A 147 3.53 0.42 -15.69
N PHE A 148 4.70 0.74 -16.22
CA PHE A 148 4.90 1.88 -17.12
C PHE A 148 4.02 1.81 -18.38
N LEU A 149 3.86 0.62 -18.97
CA LEU A 149 3.05 0.45 -20.17
C LEU A 149 1.55 0.68 -19.89
N SER A 150 1.08 0.27 -18.72
CA SER A 150 -0.30 0.50 -18.30
C SER A 150 -0.59 1.98 -18.07
N GLU A 151 0.36 2.72 -17.52
CA GLU A 151 0.26 4.17 -17.31
C GLU A 151 0.26 4.92 -18.65
N LEU A 152 1.10 4.51 -19.60
CA LEU A 152 1.18 5.11 -20.95
C LEU A 152 -0.14 4.91 -21.72
N VAL A 153 -0.70 3.70 -21.70
CA VAL A 153 -1.98 3.42 -22.37
C VAL A 153 -3.13 4.21 -21.74
N ALA A 154 -3.17 4.28 -20.40
CA ALA A 154 -4.17 5.09 -19.72
C ALA A 154 -4.06 6.57 -20.09
N ALA A 155 -2.83 7.11 -20.16
CA ALA A 155 -2.59 8.50 -20.58
C ALA A 155 -3.02 8.74 -22.03
N MET A 156 -2.78 7.81 -22.95
CA MET A 156 -3.25 7.90 -24.34
C MET A 156 -4.77 7.92 -24.43
N VAL A 157 -5.46 7.09 -23.64
CA VAL A 157 -6.93 7.04 -23.62
C VAL A 157 -7.52 8.33 -23.04
N MET A 158 -6.84 8.96 -22.08
CA MET A 158 -7.30 10.25 -21.51
C MET A 158 -6.98 11.45 -22.40
N GLY A 159 -6.01 11.35 -23.33
CA GLY A 159 -5.61 12.43 -24.22
C GLY A 159 -6.26 12.42 -25.61
N LEU A 160 -7.09 11.42 -25.90
CA LEU A 160 -7.92 11.33 -27.11
C LEU A 160 -9.29 11.93 -26.87
#